data_f2e0d6a3ceae7d9c530a77f2ce17b517
#
_entry.id   f2e0d6a3ceae7d9c530a77f2ce17b517
#
_cell.length_a   1.000
_cell.length_b   1.000
_cell.length_c   1.000
_cell.angle_alpha   90.00
_cell.angle_beta   90.00
_cell.angle_gamma   90.00
#
_symmetry.space_group_name_H-M   'P 1'
#
loop_
_entity.id
_entity.type
_entity.pdbx_description
1 polymer ?
#
loop_
_entity_poly.entity_id
_entity_poly.type
_entity_poly.pdbx_seq_one_letter_code
_entity_poly.pdbx_strand_id
1 'polypeptide(L)'
;MLDHPVRARLHPDGYQVVHVVIDGGYRPDAIIARAGIPIRLVFRRDDDDACTERVVFSGPRLDRRLAPTGTTTVHLPAQPPGLVRFTCGMGRYRGRIEFVEARSPSVVARFRDRASRLKTPVGAALVLWIGSLPLITVVAVLAFDATTAVAAAGAALIAWMAGCLWAFGRSASTA
;
A
#
# COMPACT_ATOMS: atom_id res chain seq x y z
N MET A 1 -10.05 32.66 3.20
CA MET A 1 -10.19 31.63 2.15
C MET A 1 -9.59 30.36 2.74
N LEU A 2 -10.41 29.38 3.12
CA LEU A 2 -9.89 28.12 3.70
C LEU A 2 -9.33 27.29 2.55
N ASP A 3 -8.03 27.26 2.43
CA ASP A 3 -7.36 26.37 1.48
C ASP A 3 -7.70 24.92 1.80
N HIS A 4 -8.11 24.17 0.80
CA HIS A 4 -8.41 22.76 1.00
C HIS A 4 -7.10 22.01 1.32
N PRO A 5 -7.11 21.10 2.30
CA PRO A 5 -5.91 20.37 2.68
C PRO A 5 -5.38 19.58 1.48
N VAL A 6 -4.12 19.76 1.17
CA VAL A 6 -3.44 19.04 0.07
C VAL A 6 -2.82 17.75 0.58
N ARG A 7 -3.07 16.65 -0.14
CA ARG A 7 -2.45 15.37 0.17
C ARG A 7 -1.03 15.27 -0.40
N ALA A 8 -0.09 14.86 0.44
CA ALA A 8 1.26 14.56 0.01
C ALA A 8 1.26 13.38 -1.00
N ARG A 9 2.02 13.53 -2.07
CA ARG A 9 2.18 12.49 -3.11
C ARG A 9 3.33 11.58 -2.76
N LEU A 10 3.09 10.28 -2.79
CA LEU A 10 4.16 9.29 -2.63
C LEU A 10 4.98 9.21 -3.91
N HIS A 11 6.28 9.40 -3.78
CA HIS A 11 7.24 9.29 -4.87
C HIS A 11 7.88 7.89 -4.89
N PRO A 12 8.34 7.37 -6.05
CA PRO A 12 8.95 6.03 -6.15
C PRO A 12 10.17 5.81 -5.26
N ASP A 13 10.86 6.87 -4.85
CA ASP A 13 12.00 6.83 -3.93
C ASP A 13 11.63 6.62 -2.45
N GLY A 14 10.35 6.41 -2.16
CA GLY A 14 9.86 6.14 -0.80
C GLY A 14 9.56 7.38 0.03
N TYR A 15 9.73 8.60 -0.52
CA TYR A 15 9.35 9.84 0.14
C TYR A 15 7.96 10.31 -0.26
N GLN A 16 7.30 11.02 0.63
CA GLN A 16 6.16 11.85 0.28
C GLN A 16 6.65 13.24 -0.12
N VAL A 17 6.06 13.86 -1.12
CA VAL A 17 6.47 15.18 -1.62
C VAL A 17 5.29 16.13 -1.63
N VAL A 18 5.52 17.35 -1.14
CA VAL A 18 4.60 18.48 -1.23
C VAL A 18 5.35 19.74 -1.61
N HIS A 19 4.80 20.47 -2.56
CA HIS A 19 5.28 21.81 -2.93
C HIS A 19 4.49 22.85 -2.15
N VAL A 20 5.22 23.76 -1.51
CA VAL A 20 4.67 24.87 -0.72
C VAL A 20 5.19 26.17 -1.31
N VAL A 21 4.30 27.03 -1.77
CA VAL A 21 4.64 28.36 -2.24
C VAL A 21 4.49 29.34 -1.07
N ILE A 22 5.45 30.25 -0.95
CA ILE A 22 5.44 31.33 0.04
C ILE A 22 5.07 32.62 -0.69
N ASP A 23 3.87 33.10 -0.42
CA ASP A 23 3.31 34.32 -1.02
C ASP A 23 2.29 34.91 -0.03
N GLY A 24 2.77 35.80 0.85
CA GLY A 24 1.97 36.33 1.96
C GLY A 24 1.46 35.27 2.93
N GLY A 25 2.08 34.09 2.93
CA GLY A 25 1.73 32.91 3.74
C GLY A 25 2.24 31.63 3.10
N TYR A 26 1.86 30.49 3.66
CA TYR A 26 2.15 29.18 3.09
C TYR A 26 0.97 28.67 2.28
N ARG A 27 1.21 28.25 1.04
CA ARG A 27 0.20 27.64 0.17
C ARG A 27 0.70 26.31 -0.38
N PRO A 28 0.12 25.17 0.02
CA PRO A 28 -0.96 25.02 1.02
C PRO A 28 -0.46 25.25 2.46
N ASP A 29 -1.34 25.75 3.32
CA ASP A 29 -1.12 25.87 4.76
C ASP A 29 -1.51 24.61 5.53
N ALA A 30 -2.35 23.75 4.93
CA ALA A 30 -2.82 22.48 5.46
C ALA A 30 -2.41 21.32 4.54
N ILE A 31 -1.65 20.37 5.11
CA ILE A 31 -1.11 19.23 4.38
C ILE A 31 -1.54 17.95 5.09
N ILE A 32 -1.96 16.93 4.32
CA ILE A 32 -2.23 15.58 4.82
C ILE A 32 -1.13 14.67 4.29
N ALA A 33 -0.43 14.00 5.20
CA ALA A 33 0.63 13.05 4.90
C ALA A 33 0.36 11.69 5.56
N ARG A 34 1.00 10.63 5.08
CA ARG A 34 0.92 9.31 5.71
C ARG A 34 1.94 9.21 6.82
N ALA A 35 1.51 8.72 7.99
CA ALA A 35 2.41 8.40 9.08
C ALA A 35 3.39 7.27 8.71
N GLY A 36 4.55 7.25 9.34
CA GLY A 36 5.59 6.24 9.11
C GLY A 36 6.38 6.40 7.80
N ILE A 37 6.08 7.41 6.97
CA ILE A 37 6.77 7.68 5.71
C ILE A 37 7.43 9.07 5.80
N PRO A 38 8.71 9.21 5.47
CA PRO A 38 9.39 10.52 5.47
C PRO A 38 8.80 11.44 4.40
N ILE A 39 8.83 12.74 4.66
CA ILE A 39 8.27 13.75 3.76
C ILE A 39 9.30 14.80 3.35
N ARG A 40 9.29 15.18 2.09
CA ARG A 40 10.00 16.34 1.54
C ARG A 40 9.03 17.47 1.30
N LEU A 41 9.29 18.60 1.94
CA LEU A 41 8.59 19.84 1.69
C LEU A 41 9.47 20.70 0.79
N VAL A 42 8.97 21.00 -0.39
CA VAL A 42 9.66 21.80 -1.39
C VAL A 42 9.10 23.21 -1.32
N PHE A 43 9.78 24.07 -0.57
CA PHE A 43 9.39 25.47 -0.41
C PHE A 43 9.90 26.28 -1.59
N ARG A 44 9.01 26.95 -2.27
CA ARG A 44 9.32 27.95 -3.28
C ARG A 44 9.07 29.34 -2.69
N ARG A 45 10.10 30.17 -2.74
CA ARG A 45 10.09 31.52 -2.24
C ARG A 45 10.59 32.46 -3.34
N ASP A 46 9.89 33.60 -3.52
CA ASP A 46 10.24 34.65 -4.48
C ASP A 46 10.15 36.01 -3.80
N ASP A 47 10.56 36.11 -2.52
CA ASP A 47 10.56 37.34 -1.76
C ASP A 47 11.85 37.45 -0.90
N ASP A 48 12.12 38.64 -0.39
CA ASP A 48 13.21 38.98 0.52
C ASP A 48 12.71 39.30 1.93
N ASP A 49 11.42 39.04 2.25
CA ASP A 49 10.87 39.27 3.58
C ASP A 49 11.62 38.43 4.63
N ALA A 50 12.20 39.12 5.61
CA ALA A 50 12.91 38.46 6.71
C ALA A 50 12.01 37.50 7.50
N CYS A 51 10.68 37.70 7.51
CA CYS A 51 9.75 36.80 8.15
C CYS A 51 9.73 35.42 7.50
N THR A 52 9.87 35.35 6.17
CA THR A 52 9.81 34.10 5.40
C THR A 52 11.15 33.39 5.23
N GLU A 53 12.22 34.00 5.75
CA GLU A 53 13.58 33.48 5.64
C GLU A 53 13.77 32.12 6.34
N ARG A 54 12.96 31.82 7.35
CA ARG A 54 13.08 30.61 8.16
C ARG A 54 11.75 29.91 8.32
N VAL A 55 11.81 28.59 8.29
CA VAL A 55 10.70 27.70 8.66
C VAL A 55 11.06 26.88 9.87
N VAL A 56 10.20 26.89 10.88
CA VAL A 56 10.39 26.21 12.16
C VAL A 56 9.28 25.18 12.35
N PHE A 57 9.64 23.92 12.58
CA PHE A 57 8.72 22.82 12.83
C PHE A 57 8.67 22.47 14.31
N SER A 58 7.46 22.39 14.88
CA SER A 58 7.28 22.18 16.32
C SER A 58 7.53 20.74 16.78
N GLY A 59 7.23 19.74 15.94
CA GLY A 59 7.37 18.32 16.28
C GLY A 59 8.82 17.84 16.28
N PRO A 60 9.48 17.80 15.12
CA PRO A 60 10.87 17.32 15.00
C PRO A 60 11.91 18.34 15.44
N ARG A 61 11.51 19.49 16.01
CA ARG A 61 12.39 20.61 16.40
C ARG A 61 13.37 20.99 15.30
N LEU A 62 12.88 21.07 14.10
CA LEU A 62 13.65 21.38 12.89
C LEU A 62 13.48 22.85 12.54
N ASP A 63 14.59 23.55 12.38
CA ASP A 63 14.67 24.94 11.91
C ASP A 63 15.50 24.96 10.63
N ARG A 64 14.97 25.56 9.58
CA ARG A 64 15.66 25.65 8.28
C ARG A 64 15.54 27.04 7.69
N ARG A 65 16.69 27.55 7.22
CA ARG A 65 16.74 28.76 6.42
C ARG A 65 16.30 28.44 5.00
N LEU A 66 15.48 29.28 4.43
CA LEU A 66 15.00 29.22 3.06
C LEU A 66 15.76 30.22 2.20
N ALA A 67 16.12 29.82 0.98
CA ALA A 67 16.72 30.73 0.03
C ALA A 67 15.79 31.91 -0.27
N PRO A 68 16.28 33.14 -0.43
CA PRO A 68 15.42 34.31 -0.69
C PRO A 68 14.67 34.18 -2.00
N THR A 69 15.28 33.58 -2.99
CA THR A 69 14.70 33.28 -4.32
C THR A 69 14.95 31.82 -4.69
N GLY A 70 13.91 31.18 -5.27
CA GLY A 70 14.00 29.82 -5.74
C GLY A 70 13.41 28.78 -4.79
N THR A 71 14.03 27.60 -4.77
CA THR A 71 13.44 26.42 -4.12
C THR A 71 14.39 25.88 -3.04
N THR A 72 13.82 25.63 -1.85
CA THR A 72 14.54 24.95 -0.74
C THR A 72 13.79 23.69 -0.36
N THR A 73 14.48 22.56 -0.36
CA THR A 73 13.90 21.28 0.07
C THR A 73 14.20 21.02 1.55
N VAL A 74 13.15 20.79 2.32
CA VAL A 74 13.22 20.44 3.73
C VAL A 74 12.77 19.00 3.92
N HIS A 75 13.64 18.19 4.53
CA HIS A 75 13.36 16.78 4.80
C HIS A 75 12.91 16.63 6.25
N LEU A 76 11.70 16.07 6.45
CA LEU A 76 11.26 15.63 7.76
C LEU A 76 11.34 14.10 7.81
N PRO A 77 11.88 13.54 8.90
CA PRO A 77 11.87 12.10 9.12
C PRO A 77 10.43 11.58 9.24
N ALA A 78 10.28 10.27 9.14
CA ALA A 78 8.99 9.62 9.37
C ALA A 78 8.41 10.03 10.73
N GLN A 79 7.15 10.46 10.75
CA GLN A 79 6.44 10.90 11.94
C GLN A 79 5.36 9.88 12.31
N PRO A 80 5.05 9.73 13.61
CA PRO A 80 3.86 8.99 14.05
C PRO A 80 2.59 9.73 13.62
N PRO A 81 1.42 9.09 13.69
CA PRO A 81 0.15 9.78 13.49
C PRO A 81 0.01 10.96 14.44
N GLY A 82 -0.45 12.09 13.94
CA GLY A 82 -0.57 13.32 14.71
C GLY A 82 -0.40 14.57 13.89
N LEU A 83 -0.32 15.71 14.58
CA LEU A 83 -0.26 17.04 13.99
C LEU A 83 1.11 17.67 14.22
N VAL A 84 1.81 17.99 13.14
CA VAL A 84 3.04 18.80 13.16
C VAL A 84 2.70 20.18 12.63
N ARG A 85 3.00 21.21 13.44
CA ARG A 85 2.85 22.60 13.03
C ARG A 85 4.18 23.14 12.53
N PHE A 86 4.13 24.03 11.56
CA PHE A 86 5.29 24.79 11.13
C PHE A 86 4.92 26.30 11.04
N THR A 87 5.91 27.11 11.32
CA THR A 87 5.74 28.58 11.33
C THR A 87 6.95 29.23 10.66
N CYS A 88 6.77 30.48 10.22
CA CYS A 88 7.94 31.31 9.88
C CYS A 88 8.75 31.70 11.13
N GLY A 89 9.96 32.20 10.95
CA GLY A 89 10.84 32.56 12.05
C GLY A 89 10.22 33.53 13.09
N MET A 90 9.33 34.42 12.67
CA MET A 90 8.61 35.36 13.52
C MET A 90 7.23 34.85 13.99
N GLY A 91 6.81 33.64 13.59
CA GLY A 91 5.53 33.07 13.97
C GLY A 91 4.28 33.70 13.30
N ARG A 92 4.46 34.63 12.35
CA ARG A 92 3.38 35.31 11.65
C ARG A 92 2.60 34.38 10.73
N TYR A 93 3.30 33.60 9.93
CA TYR A 93 2.71 32.61 9.02
C TYR A 93 2.77 31.23 9.66
N ARG A 94 1.70 30.47 9.50
CA ARG A 94 1.53 29.17 10.13
C ARG A 94 1.02 28.16 9.11
N GLY A 95 1.49 26.93 9.23
CA GLY A 95 0.96 25.80 8.51
C GLY A 95 0.91 24.57 9.39
N ARG A 96 0.25 23.53 8.90
CA ARG A 96 0.11 22.25 9.61
C ARG A 96 0.23 21.07 8.66
N ILE A 97 0.82 20.01 9.18
CA ILE A 97 0.87 18.70 8.51
C ILE A 97 0.17 17.71 9.42
N GLU A 98 -0.90 17.12 8.93
CA GLU A 98 -1.62 16.04 9.61
C GLU A 98 -1.09 14.71 9.09
N PHE A 99 -0.41 13.96 9.95
CA PHE A 99 0.07 12.62 9.67
C PHE A 99 -1.04 11.62 10.03
N VAL A 100 -1.65 11.04 9.00
CA VAL A 100 -2.70 10.03 9.15
C VAL A 100 -2.13 8.63 8.96
N GLU A 101 -2.68 7.67 9.68
CA GLU A 101 -2.32 6.27 9.45
C GLU A 101 -2.60 5.88 8.00
N ALA A 102 -1.63 5.23 7.36
CA ALA A 102 -1.89 4.58 6.10
C ALA A 102 -3.01 3.57 6.35
N ARG A 103 -4.18 3.78 5.74
CA ARG A 103 -5.24 2.77 5.75
C ARG A 103 -4.62 1.49 5.19
N SER A 104 -4.24 0.58 6.09
CA SER A 104 -3.84 -0.76 5.68
C SER A 104 -4.97 -1.30 4.81
N PRO A 105 -4.68 -1.82 3.60
CA PRO A 105 -5.72 -2.46 2.83
C PRO A 105 -6.39 -3.47 3.75
N SER A 106 -7.70 -3.31 3.93
CA SER A 106 -8.47 -4.16 4.85
C SER A 106 -8.10 -5.62 4.55
N VAL A 107 -8.10 -6.47 5.56
CA VAL A 107 -7.84 -7.91 5.40
C VAL A 107 -8.67 -8.47 4.23
N VAL A 108 -9.89 -7.96 4.05
CA VAL A 108 -10.80 -8.25 2.93
C VAL A 108 -10.20 -7.88 1.56
N ALA A 109 -9.47 -6.76 1.43
CA ALA A 109 -8.82 -6.40 0.16
C ALA A 109 -7.65 -7.35 -0.17
N ARG A 110 -6.91 -7.80 0.83
CA ARG A 110 -5.86 -8.82 0.67
C ARG A 110 -6.43 -10.18 0.29
N PHE A 111 -7.58 -10.57 0.85
CA PHE A 111 -8.27 -11.79 0.45
C PHE A 111 -8.82 -11.70 -0.98
N ARG A 112 -9.37 -10.55 -1.37
CA ARG A 112 -9.88 -10.33 -2.73
C ARG A 112 -8.76 -10.37 -3.79
N ASP A 113 -7.59 -9.82 -3.48
CA ASP A 113 -6.43 -9.84 -4.39
C ASP A 113 -5.83 -11.25 -4.50
N ARG A 114 -5.86 -12.04 -3.42
CA ARG A 114 -5.45 -13.44 -3.42
C ARG A 114 -6.44 -14.33 -4.17
N ALA A 115 -7.73 -14.04 -4.06
CA ALA A 115 -8.77 -14.74 -4.81
C ALA A 115 -8.76 -14.41 -6.31
N SER A 116 -8.34 -13.21 -6.70
CA SER A 116 -8.20 -12.84 -8.12
C SER A 116 -7.01 -13.55 -8.80
N ARG A 117 -5.97 -13.88 -8.06
CA ARG A 117 -4.82 -14.66 -8.56
C ARG A 117 -5.15 -16.14 -8.79
N LEU A 118 -6.20 -16.65 -8.13
CA LEU A 118 -6.74 -18.00 -8.37
C LEU A 118 -7.59 -18.12 -9.65
N LYS A 119 -7.85 -17.01 -10.33
CA LYS A 119 -8.54 -16.99 -11.65
C LYS A 119 -7.63 -17.32 -12.83
N THR A 120 -6.40 -17.73 -12.58
CA THR A 120 -5.61 -18.39 -13.64
C THR A 120 -6.28 -19.71 -14.01
N PRO A 121 -6.28 -20.11 -15.30
CA PRO A 121 -6.95 -21.35 -15.74
C PRO A 121 -6.48 -22.59 -14.96
N VAL A 122 -5.25 -22.57 -14.45
CA VAL A 122 -4.69 -23.62 -13.60
C VAL A 122 -5.33 -23.65 -12.20
N GLY A 123 -5.60 -22.49 -11.60
CA GLY A 123 -6.26 -22.38 -10.28
C GLY A 123 -7.72 -22.82 -10.32
N ALA A 124 -8.46 -22.46 -11.37
CA ALA A 124 -9.86 -22.91 -11.56
C ALA A 124 -9.94 -24.41 -11.80
N ALA A 125 -9.04 -24.97 -12.59
CA ALA A 125 -8.95 -26.41 -12.82
C ALA A 125 -8.66 -27.18 -11.52
N LEU A 126 -7.79 -26.65 -10.65
CA LEU A 126 -7.41 -27.29 -9.39
C LEU A 126 -8.58 -27.30 -8.38
N VAL A 127 -9.37 -26.25 -8.31
CA VAL A 127 -10.56 -26.15 -7.44
C VAL A 127 -11.65 -27.10 -7.91
N LEU A 128 -11.90 -27.18 -9.23
CA LEU A 128 -12.87 -28.13 -9.80
C LEU A 128 -12.42 -29.59 -9.62
N TRP A 129 -11.11 -29.85 -9.69
CA TRP A 129 -10.55 -31.17 -9.51
C TRP A 129 -10.66 -31.67 -8.05
N ILE A 130 -10.33 -30.85 -7.09
CA ILE A 130 -10.46 -31.17 -5.66
C ILE A 130 -11.91 -31.30 -5.24
N GLY A 131 -12.80 -30.45 -5.78
CA GLY A 131 -14.22 -30.46 -5.49
C GLY A 131 -14.99 -31.67 -6.07
N SER A 132 -14.46 -32.32 -7.12
CA SER A 132 -15.09 -33.49 -7.73
C SER A 132 -14.84 -34.81 -6.99
N LEU A 133 -13.80 -34.89 -6.19
CA LEU A 133 -13.43 -36.11 -5.43
C LEU A 133 -14.53 -36.63 -4.49
N PRO A 134 -15.14 -35.81 -3.60
CA PRO A 134 -16.20 -36.30 -2.71
C PRO A 134 -17.47 -36.73 -3.49
N LEU A 135 -17.75 -36.09 -4.61
CA LEU A 135 -18.90 -36.45 -5.41
C LEU A 135 -18.73 -37.83 -6.07
N ILE A 136 -17.54 -38.12 -6.60
CA ILE A 136 -17.22 -39.41 -7.22
C ILE A 136 -17.25 -40.54 -6.20
N THR A 137 -16.74 -40.30 -4.97
CA THR A 137 -16.76 -41.31 -3.90
C THR A 137 -18.20 -41.61 -3.44
N VAL A 138 -19.04 -40.59 -3.28
CA VAL A 138 -20.46 -40.76 -2.92
C VAL A 138 -21.24 -41.54 -3.99
N VAL A 139 -21.04 -41.23 -5.26
CA VAL A 139 -21.69 -41.94 -6.36
C VAL A 139 -21.21 -43.39 -6.45
N ALA A 140 -19.92 -43.66 -6.23
CA ALA A 140 -19.36 -45.00 -6.22
C ALA A 140 -19.94 -45.86 -5.06
N VAL A 141 -20.06 -45.28 -3.85
CA VAL A 141 -20.65 -45.97 -2.70
C VAL A 141 -22.15 -46.30 -2.90
N LEU A 142 -22.89 -45.43 -3.56
CA LEU A 142 -24.31 -45.60 -3.82
C LEU A 142 -24.62 -46.55 -4.97
N ALA A 143 -23.68 -46.74 -5.93
CA ALA A 143 -23.89 -47.50 -7.15
C ALA A 143 -23.36 -48.95 -7.07
N PHE A 144 -22.48 -49.29 -6.14
CA PHE A 144 -21.80 -50.58 -6.09
C PHE A 144 -21.85 -51.20 -4.69
N ASP A 145 -21.84 -52.56 -4.64
CA ASP A 145 -21.68 -53.30 -3.40
C ASP A 145 -20.33 -52.99 -2.72
N ALA A 146 -20.26 -53.05 -1.38
CA ALA A 146 -19.15 -52.56 -0.57
C ALA A 146 -17.75 -53.08 -0.99
N THR A 147 -17.67 -54.29 -1.53
CA THR A 147 -16.39 -54.89 -1.99
C THR A 147 -15.86 -54.33 -3.30
N THR A 148 -16.78 -54.01 -4.24
CA THR A 148 -16.42 -53.36 -5.54
C THR A 148 -16.16 -51.86 -5.38
N ALA A 149 -16.81 -51.20 -4.43
CA ALA A 149 -16.61 -49.78 -4.13
C ALA A 149 -15.19 -49.48 -3.59
N VAL A 150 -14.64 -50.37 -2.75
CA VAL A 150 -13.26 -50.25 -2.24
C VAL A 150 -12.21 -50.37 -3.34
N ALA A 151 -12.38 -51.32 -4.26
CA ALA A 151 -11.45 -51.50 -5.38
C ALA A 151 -11.53 -50.32 -6.38
N ALA A 152 -12.71 -49.79 -6.66
CA ALA A 152 -12.91 -48.66 -7.53
C ALA A 152 -12.35 -47.36 -6.91
N ALA A 153 -12.52 -47.16 -5.61
CA ALA A 153 -11.93 -46.02 -4.87
C ALA A 153 -10.41 -46.07 -4.88
N GLY A 154 -9.80 -47.22 -4.70
CA GLY A 154 -8.35 -47.43 -4.78
C GLY A 154 -7.78 -47.11 -6.16
N ALA A 155 -8.43 -47.55 -7.22
CA ALA A 155 -8.01 -47.29 -8.61
C ALA A 155 -8.13 -45.77 -8.95
N ALA A 156 -9.21 -45.10 -8.48
CA ALA A 156 -9.40 -43.69 -8.67
C ALA A 156 -8.33 -42.85 -7.95
N LEU A 157 -7.95 -43.25 -6.74
CA LEU A 157 -6.88 -42.60 -5.96
C LEU A 157 -5.52 -42.72 -6.65
N ILE A 158 -5.18 -43.88 -7.19
CA ILE A 158 -3.92 -44.11 -7.91
C ILE A 158 -3.88 -43.26 -9.19
N ALA A 159 -4.95 -43.25 -9.97
CA ALA A 159 -5.06 -42.41 -11.17
C ALA A 159 -4.96 -40.91 -10.86
N TRP A 160 -5.52 -40.52 -9.73
CA TRP A 160 -5.46 -39.13 -9.26
C TRP A 160 -4.05 -38.74 -8.85
N MET A 161 -3.33 -39.57 -8.09
CA MET A 161 -1.93 -39.32 -7.71
C MET A 161 -1.00 -39.28 -8.94
N ALA A 162 -1.20 -40.15 -9.91
CA ALA A 162 -0.44 -40.13 -11.16
C ALA A 162 -0.68 -38.87 -11.97
N GLY A 163 -1.90 -38.38 -12.02
CA GLY A 163 -2.28 -37.09 -12.64
C GLY A 163 -1.65 -35.89 -11.96
N CYS A 164 -1.61 -35.88 -10.64
CA CYS A 164 -0.92 -34.83 -9.87
C CYS A 164 0.60 -34.82 -10.15
N LEU A 165 1.25 -35.96 -10.12
CA LEU A 165 2.69 -36.07 -10.40
C LEU A 165 3.02 -35.64 -11.84
N TRP A 166 2.17 -35.96 -12.81
CA TRP A 166 2.36 -35.54 -14.18
C TRP A 166 2.15 -34.02 -14.39
N ALA A 167 1.19 -33.42 -13.70
CA ALA A 167 0.95 -31.99 -13.76
C ALA A 167 2.09 -31.19 -13.09
N PHE A 168 2.63 -31.68 -11.96
CA PHE A 168 3.79 -31.07 -11.29
C PHE A 168 5.09 -31.24 -12.09
N GLY A 169 5.30 -32.38 -12.74
CA GLY A 169 6.46 -32.63 -13.59
C GLY A 169 6.56 -31.71 -14.80
N ARG A 170 5.43 -31.30 -15.36
CA ARG A 170 5.39 -30.36 -16.50
C ARG A 170 5.70 -28.92 -16.11
N SER A 171 5.36 -28.48 -14.92
CA SER A 171 5.67 -27.12 -14.48
C SER A 171 7.15 -26.92 -14.13
N ALA A 172 7.90 -27.99 -13.89
CA ALA A 172 9.33 -27.93 -13.59
C ALA A 172 10.22 -27.90 -14.85
N SER A 173 9.69 -28.21 -16.04
CA SER A 173 10.47 -28.25 -17.30
C SER A 173 10.32 -27.00 -18.16
N THR A 174 9.61 -25.94 -17.67
CA THR A 174 9.41 -24.66 -18.37
C THR A 174 9.97 -23.46 -17.58
N ALA A 175 10.86 -23.67 -16.58
CA ALA A 175 11.56 -22.63 -15.83
C ALA A 175 13.04 -22.57 -16.23
#